data_eb0a96358fc32f599dcfa94056a111ee
#
_entry.id   eb0a96358fc32f599dcfa94056a111ee
#
_cell.length_a   1.000
_cell.length_b   1.000
_cell.length_c   1.000
_cell.angle_alpha   90.00
_cell.angle_beta   90.00
_cell.angle_gamma   90.00
#
_symmetry.space_group_name_H-M   'P 1'
#
loop_
_entity.id
_entity.type
_entity.pdbx_description
1 polymer ?
#
loop_
_entity_poly.entity_id
_entity_poly.type
_entity_poly.pdbx_seq_one_letter_code
_entity_poly.pdbx_strand_id
1 'polypeptide(L)'
;MKKIVSILFIIFIGFATSLYAEDSQSIKRISEGKENAKITIIAYESLTCGHCADFHKNVYPGLKKDFIDKGLVRIEFRHFPLDIAAFNASKIGQCNNDGESNIMHILYSGQKKWAKGKT
;
A
#
# COMPACT_ATOMS: atom_id res chain seq x y z
N MET A 1 55.80 -7.76 -8.60
CA MET A 1 55.05 -6.50 -8.47
C MET A 1 53.81 -6.47 -9.37
N LYS A 2 53.88 -6.73 -10.69
CA LYS A 2 52.71 -6.71 -11.59
C LYS A 2 51.57 -7.64 -11.20
N LYS A 3 51.85 -8.87 -10.70
CA LYS A 3 50.83 -9.84 -10.29
C LYS A 3 50.09 -9.41 -9.01
N ILE A 4 50.75 -8.76 -8.07
CA ILE A 4 50.14 -8.29 -6.81
C ILE A 4 49.23 -7.12 -7.08
N VAL A 5 49.59 -6.18 -7.96
CA VAL A 5 48.75 -5.04 -8.36
C VAL A 5 47.47 -5.50 -9.07
N SER A 6 47.59 -6.58 -9.91
CA SER A 6 46.42 -7.15 -10.60
C SER A 6 45.42 -7.80 -9.63
N ILE A 7 45.89 -8.49 -8.60
CA ILE A 7 45.07 -9.14 -7.57
C ILE A 7 44.35 -8.06 -6.71
N LEU A 8 45.05 -6.99 -6.32
CA LEU A 8 44.47 -5.88 -5.57
C LEU A 8 43.40 -5.14 -6.37
N PHE A 9 43.57 -5.02 -7.68
CA PHE A 9 42.61 -4.38 -8.55
C PHE A 9 41.31 -5.20 -8.69
N ILE A 10 41.41 -6.54 -8.77
CA ILE A 10 40.24 -7.45 -8.82
C ILE A 10 39.49 -7.44 -7.49
N ILE A 11 40.14 -7.40 -6.34
CA ILE A 11 39.53 -7.31 -5.02
C ILE A 11 38.79 -5.98 -4.86
N PHE A 12 39.34 -4.88 -5.36
CA PHE A 12 38.72 -3.56 -5.28
C PHE A 12 37.46 -3.45 -6.15
N ILE A 13 37.45 -4.05 -7.34
CA ILE A 13 36.24 -4.11 -8.21
C ILE A 13 35.13 -4.95 -7.57
N GLY A 14 35.48 -6.08 -6.94
CA GLY A 14 34.51 -6.94 -6.23
C GLY A 14 33.84 -6.25 -5.02
N PHE A 15 34.55 -5.35 -4.34
CA PHE A 15 34.01 -4.60 -3.20
C PHE A 15 33.09 -3.45 -3.62
N ALA A 16 33.34 -2.85 -4.78
CA ALA A 16 32.54 -1.72 -5.29
C ALA A 16 31.14 -2.14 -5.76
N THR A 17 30.92 -3.39 -6.16
CA THR A 17 29.62 -3.86 -6.65
C THR A 17 28.63 -4.24 -5.52
N SER A 18 29.12 -4.41 -4.28
CA SER A 18 28.28 -4.76 -3.13
C SER A 18 27.55 -3.56 -2.50
N LEU A 19 27.84 -2.32 -2.92
CA LEU A 19 27.28 -1.09 -2.34
C LEU A 19 26.00 -0.60 -3.01
N TYR A 20 25.49 -1.29 -4.04
CA TYR A 20 24.28 -0.90 -4.76
C TYR A 20 23.14 -1.92 -4.65
N ALA A 21 23.12 -2.75 -3.62
CA ALA A 21 21.90 -3.45 -3.24
C ALA A 21 20.97 -2.42 -2.53
N GLU A 22 20.38 -1.53 -3.30
CA GLU A 22 19.23 -0.75 -2.86
C GLU A 22 18.12 -1.77 -2.58
N ASP A 23 17.87 -2.01 -1.30
CA ASP A 23 16.73 -2.79 -0.83
C ASP A 23 15.47 -1.98 -1.21
N SER A 24 15.02 -2.15 -2.43
CA SER A 24 13.74 -1.63 -2.87
C SER A 24 12.65 -2.44 -2.16
N GLN A 25 12.33 -2.08 -0.93
CA GLN A 25 11.19 -2.64 -0.23
C GLN A 25 9.96 -2.49 -1.13
N SER A 26 9.51 -3.60 -1.69
CA SER A 26 8.29 -3.61 -2.49
C SER A 26 7.12 -3.13 -1.64
N ILE A 27 6.33 -2.22 -2.20
CA ILE A 27 5.13 -1.72 -1.52
C ILE A 27 4.16 -2.89 -1.37
N LYS A 28 3.83 -3.24 -0.13
CA LYS A 28 2.82 -4.25 0.17
C LYS A 28 1.43 -3.72 -0.18
N ARG A 29 0.65 -4.55 -0.83
CA ARG A 29 -0.74 -4.23 -1.17
C ARG A 29 -1.60 -4.28 0.08
N ILE A 30 -2.38 -3.23 0.30
CA ILE A 30 -3.37 -3.20 1.36
C ILE A 30 -4.50 -4.17 0.98
N SER A 31 -4.77 -5.16 1.82
CA SER A 31 -5.78 -6.16 1.50
C SER A 31 -6.38 -6.79 2.75
N GLU A 32 -7.61 -7.28 2.62
CA GLU A 32 -8.30 -8.04 3.66
C GLU A 32 -8.93 -9.32 3.08
N GLY A 33 -9.06 -10.33 3.93
CA GLY A 33 -9.57 -11.64 3.57
C GLY A 33 -8.47 -12.67 3.32
N LYS A 34 -8.88 -13.90 3.05
CA LYS A 34 -7.97 -15.01 2.84
C LYS A 34 -7.29 -14.91 1.48
N GLU A 35 -5.99 -15.19 1.41
CA GLU A 35 -5.23 -15.18 0.14
C GLU A 35 -5.78 -16.17 -0.88
N ASN A 36 -6.32 -17.29 -0.43
CA ASN A 36 -6.91 -18.33 -1.27
C ASN A 36 -8.42 -18.15 -1.52
N ALA A 37 -9.00 -16.98 -1.21
CA ALA A 37 -10.39 -16.68 -1.55
C ALA A 37 -10.60 -16.77 -3.06
N LYS A 38 -11.73 -17.39 -3.47
CA LYS A 38 -12.05 -17.63 -4.89
C LYS A 38 -12.30 -16.33 -5.67
N ILE A 39 -12.73 -15.29 -4.97
CA ILE A 39 -13.06 -13.98 -5.57
C ILE A 39 -12.14 -12.93 -4.96
N THR A 40 -11.48 -12.15 -5.81
CA THR A 40 -10.73 -10.97 -5.39
C THR A 40 -11.38 -9.73 -5.98
N ILE A 41 -11.78 -8.81 -5.10
CA ILE A 41 -12.25 -7.48 -5.48
C ILE A 41 -11.05 -6.54 -5.45
N ILE A 42 -10.81 -5.81 -6.53
CA ILE A 42 -9.80 -4.75 -6.57
C ILE A 42 -10.54 -3.41 -6.54
N ALA A 43 -10.39 -2.67 -5.44
CA ALA A 43 -11.00 -1.37 -5.25
C ALA A 43 -9.97 -0.25 -5.50
N TYR A 44 -10.18 0.54 -6.54
CA TYR A 44 -9.38 1.75 -6.78
C TYR A 44 -10.08 2.94 -6.11
N GLU A 45 -9.40 3.57 -5.16
CA GLU A 45 -10.03 4.52 -4.26
C GLU A 45 -9.18 5.77 -4.03
N SER A 46 -9.88 6.92 -3.88
CA SER A 46 -9.27 8.17 -3.45
C SER A 46 -9.73 8.55 -2.05
N LEU A 47 -8.78 8.85 -1.19
CA LEU A 47 -9.06 9.20 0.21
C LEU A 47 -9.81 10.54 0.38
N THR A 48 -9.91 11.36 -0.67
CA THR A 48 -10.75 12.58 -0.68
C THR A 48 -12.11 12.38 -1.33
N CYS A 49 -12.37 11.21 -1.93
CA CYS A 49 -13.64 10.92 -2.58
C CYS A 49 -14.75 10.63 -1.56
N GLY A 50 -15.84 11.42 -1.59
CA GLY A 50 -16.98 11.22 -0.71
C GLY A 50 -17.69 9.89 -0.92
N HIS A 51 -17.86 9.45 -2.17
CA HIS A 51 -18.47 8.15 -2.46
C HIS A 51 -17.63 6.96 -1.96
N CYS A 52 -16.30 7.08 -1.98
CA CYS A 52 -15.43 6.07 -1.38
C CYS A 52 -15.64 6.02 0.15
N ALA A 53 -15.73 7.17 0.82
CA ALA A 53 -16.03 7.21 2.25
C ALA A 53 -17.42 6.61 2.57
N ASP A 54 -18.44 6.88 1.72
CA ASP A 54 -19.77 6.28 1.87
C ASP A 54 -19.74 4.76 1.67
N PHE A 55 -18.93 4.24 0.74
CA PHE A 55 -18.72 2.81 0.58
C PHE A 55 -18.15 2.20 1.86
N HIS A 56 -17.08 2.77 2.42
CA HIS A 56 -16.46 2.29 3.65
C HIS A 56 -17.40 2.34 4.86
N LYS A 57 -18.30 3.33 4.90
CA LYS A 57 -19.26 3.50 6.00
C LYS A 57 -20.47 2.58 5.87
N ASN A 58 -21.03 2.45 4.68
CA ASN A 58 -22.38 1.91 4.49
C ASN A 58 -22.41 0.55 3.81
N VAL A 59 -21.39 0.19 3.01
CA VAL A 59 -21.36 -1.04 2.22
C VAL A 59 -20.31 -2.02 2.73
N TYR A 60 -19.10 -1.52 2.96
CA TYR A 60 -17.97 -2.35 3.37
C TYR A 60 -18.22 -3.19 4.63
N PRO A 61 -18.89 -2.71 5.70
CA PRO A 61 -19.13 -3.55 6.89
C PRO A 61 -19.95 -4.80 6.59
N GLY A 62 -20.96 -4.68 5.71
CA GLY A 62 -21.74 -5.82 5.24
C GLY A 62 -20.91 -6.78 4.40
N LEU A 63 -20.15 -6.26 3.43
CA LEU A 63 -19.25 -7.03 2.60
C LEU A 63 -18.22 -7.80 3.45
N LYS A 64 -17.65 -7.13 4.46
CA LYS A 64 -16.70 -7.75 5.38
C LYS A 64 -17.34 -8.91 6.13
N LYS A 65 -18.43 -8.66 6.83
CA LYS A 65 -19.13 -9.64 7.66
C LYS A 65 -19.61 -10.86 6.86
N ASP A 66 -20.21 -10.62 5.69
CA ASP A 66 -20.94 -11.67 4.97
C ASP A 66 -20.07 -12.44 3.98
N PHE A 67 -18.93 -11.89 3.56
CA PHE A 67 -18.09 -12.51 2.53
C PHE A 67 -16.61 -12.59 2.90
N ILE A 68 -16.00 -11.49 3.40
CA ILE A 68 -14.56 -11.45 3.64
C ILE A 68 -14.21 -12.30 4.87
N ASP A 69 -14.90 -12.12 5.99
CA ASP A 69 -14.64 -12.86 7.23
C ASP A 69 -14.95 -14.36 7.06
N LYS A 70 -15.85 -14.71 6.14
CA LYS A 70 -16.13 -16.11 5.77
C LYS A 70 -15.10 -16.69 4.81
N GLY A 71 -14.15 -15.90 4.31
CA GLY A 71 -13.11 -16.32 3.38
C GLY A 71 -13.59 -16.59 1.96
N LEU A 72 -14.76 -16.08 1.59
CA LEU A 72 -15.32 -16.22 0.24
C LEU A 72 -14.74 -15.19 -0.72
N VAL A 73 -14.46 -13.99 -0.19
CA VAL A 73 -13.95 -12.82 -0.92
C VAL A 73 -12.68 -12.31 -0.24
N ARG A 74 -11.73 -11.89 -1.05
CA ARG A 74 -10.61 -11.04 -0.66
C ARG A 74 -10.81 -9.68 -1.31
N ILE A 75 -10.56 -8.60 -0.59
CA ILE A 75 -10.53 -7.25 -1.15
C ILE A 75 -9.10 -6.71 -1.11
N GLU A 76 -8.68 -6.07 -2.19
CA GLU A 76 -7.41 -5.37 -2.32
C GLU A 76 -7.69 -3.90 -2.62
N PHE A 77 -7.24 -3.02 -1.74
CA PHE A 77 -7.40 -1.58 -1.89
C PHE A 77 -6.20 -0.98 -2.59
N ARG A 78 -6.45 -0.23 -3.64
CA ARG A 78 -5.42 0.46 -4.43
C ARG A 78 -5.66 1.95 -4.42
N HIS A 79 -4.67 2.70 -3.97
CA HIS A 79 -4.75 4.14 -4.00
C HIS A 79 -4.85 4.68 -5.43
N PHE A 80 -5.88 5.48 -5.67
CA PHE A 80 -6.10 6.23 -6.91
C PHE A 80 -6.37 7.70 -6.57
N PRO A 81 -5.32 8.47 -6.16
CA PRO A 81 -5.50 9.82 -5.67
C PRO A 81 -5.96 10.76 -6.79
N LEU A 82 -7.09 11.42 -6.57
CA LEU A 82 -7.68 12.38 -7.51
C LEU A 82 -7.13 13.80 -7.34
N ASP A 83 -6.42 14.06 -6.24
CA ASP A 83 -5.82 15.34 -5.91
C ASP A 83 -4.62 15.21 -4.96
N ILE A 84 -3.93 16.33 -4.71
CA ILE A 84 -2.73 16.37 -3.86
C ILE A 84 -3.03 15.98 -2.41
N ALA A 85 -4.20 16.32 -1.87
CA ALA A 85 -4.57 15.94 -0.51
C ALA A 85 -4.76 14.41 -0.42
N ALA A 86 -5.45 13.80 -1.41
CA ALA A 86 -5.58 12.36 -1.52
C ALA A 86 -4.22 11.67 -1.66
N PHE A 87 -3.33 12.22 -2.49
CA PHE A 87 -1.97 11.69 -2.67
C PHE A 87 -1.17 11.69 -1.36
N ASN A 88 -1.21 12.78 -0.60
CA ASN A 88 -0.53 12.85 0.69
C ASN A 88 -1.16 11.92 1.73
N ALA A 89 -2.49 11.82 1.75
CA ALA A 89 -3.20 10.88 2.62
C ALA A 89 -2.88 9.42 2.26
N SER A 90 -2.70 9.09 0.97
CA SER A 90 -2.29 7.76 0.52
C SER A 90 -0.91 7.36 1.05
N LYS A 91 0.03 8.30 1.14
CA LYS A 91 1.33 8.06 1.77
C LYS A 91 1.19 7.70 3.24
N ILE A 92 0.27 8.39 3.95
CA ILE A 92 -0.01 8.08 5.35
C ILE A 92 -0.65 6.68 5.47
N GLY A 93 -1.63 6.37 4.61
CA GLY A 93 -2.27 5.05 4.57
C GLY A 93 -1.29 3.90 4.31
N GLN A 94 -0.19 4.18 3.61
CA GLN A 94 0.84 3.19 3.24
C GLN A 94 2.08 3.22 4.12
N CYS A 95 2.18 4.13 5.11
CA CYS A 95 3.44 4.41 5.80
C CYS A 95 4.04 3.21 6.56
N ASN A 96 3.23 2.31 7.10
CA ASN A 96 3.70 1.12 7.80
C ASN A 96 4.17 0.02 6.84
N ASN A 97 3.73 0.05 5.60
CA ASN A 97 3.99 -0.97 4.58
C ASN A 97 3.73 -2.41 5.08
N ASP A 98 2.75 -2.59 5.97
CA ASP A 98 2.37 -3.88 6.56
C ASP A 98 1.32 -4.64 5.74
N GLY A 99 0.65 -3.96 4.81
CA GLY A 99 -0.46 -4.48 4.01
C GLY A 99 -1.81 -4.41 4.72
N GLU A 100 -1.87 -3.79 5.90
CA GLU A 100 -3.07 -3.64 6.72
C GLU A 100 -3.90 -2.43 6.28
N SER A 101 -5.22 -2.54 6.38
CA SER A 101 -6.17 -1.49 5.98
C SER A 101 -6.56 -0.51 7.09
N ASN A 102 -6.12 -0.75 8.32
CA ASN A 102 -6.55 -0.01 9.50
C ASN A 102 -6.39 1.50 9.37
N ILE A 103 -5.22 1.98 8.91
CA ILE A 103 -4.96 3.43 8.75
C ILE A 103 -5.90 4.03 7.70
N MET A 104 -6.13 3.31 6.62
CA MET A 104 -7.02 3.74 5.55
C MET A 104 -8.47 3.90 6.04
N HIS A 105 -8.98 2.95 6.82
CA HIS A 105 -10.32 3.05 7.43
C HIS A 105 -10.43 4.23 8.40
N ILE A 106 -9.38 4.50 9.19
CA ILE A 106 -9.34 5.69 10.06
C ILE A 106 -9.40 6.97 9.23
N LEU A 107 -8.64 7.04 8.13
CA LEU A 107 -8.66 8.21 7.23
C LEU A 107 -10.05 8.42 6.62
N TYR A 108 -10.74 7.39 6.16
CA TYR A 108 -12.10 7.51 5.65
C TYR A 108 -13.10 7.92 6.72
N SER A 109 -13.05 7.34 7.91
CA SER A 109 -13.94 7.70 9.01
C SER A 109 -13.80 9.16 9.44
N GLY A 110 -12.59 9.70 9.36
CA GLY A 110 -12.25 11.09 9.66
C GLY A 110 -12.30 12.06 8.47
N GLN A 111 -12.63 11.59 7.25
CA GLN A 111 -12.47 12.35 6.01
C GLN A 111 -13.05 13.78 6.08
N LYS A 112 -14.26 13.95 6.62
CA LYS A 112 -14.91 15.27 6.75
C LYS A 112 -14.13 16.26 7.62
N LYS A 113 -13.22 15.77 8.48
CA LYS A 113 -12.41 16.63 9.38
C LYS A 113 -11.15 17.13 8.69
N TRP A 114 -10.50 16.28 7.91
CA TRP A 114 -9.18 16.60 7.33
C TRP A 114 -9.23 16.95 5.84
N ALA A 115 -10.20 16.43 5.06
CA ALA A 115 -10.33 16.68 3.63
C ALA A 115 -11.13 17.97 3.33
N LYS A 116 -11.01 19.00 4.17
CA LYS A 116 -11.74 20.28 4.02
C LYS A 116 -11.34 21.01 2.75
N GLY A 117 -12.34 21.53 2.02
CA GLY A 117 -12.13 22.36 0.83
C GLY A 117 -12.12 21.63 -0.51
N LYS A 118 -12.48 20.33 -0.52
CA LYS A 118 -12.62 19.54 -1.76
C LYS A 118 -13.92 18.73 -1.71
N THR A 119 -14.99 19.35 -2.10
CA THR A 119 -16.25 18.73 -2.50
C THR A 119 -16.51 19.06 -3.95
#